data_fc33689c9a638abf081a5245cd92d787
#
_entry.id   fc33689c9a638abf081a5245cd92d787
#
_cell.length_a   1.000
_cell.length_b   1.000
_cell.length_c   1.000
_cell.angle_alpha   90.00
_cell.angle_beta   90.00
_cell.angle_gamma   90.00
#
_symmetry.space_group_name_H-M   'P 1'
#
loop_
_entity.id
_entity.type
_entity.pdbx_description
1 polymer ?
#
loop_
_entity_poly.entity_id
_entity_poly.type
_entity_poly.pdbx_seq_one_letter_code
_entity_poly.pdbx_strand_id
1 'polypeptide(L)'
;MVTVNAHQLRDIIEEGENDRIEFKRCGNQPEKDLFETICAFANTFGGTILLGVEDDGSLTGIDPAQVLPITRNVLNVVNNPNAFDVPVSMEFEHIEIGDRQIIKIDVPNSPQMHSYKGKVYERRGDADVVVRGSAPLAELCIRKQGIYTEQRIFEHVSLSDLREDLIDEARRLALAKRKDHPWGAMTNAQLVESAGLFGKDYSTGKQGYNLAAVVLLGKDEVIRSLCPTYKTDALVRQHDTNRHDDRLVATTNLIDAYAQIAGFCRKHLPDRFLMEGDFALSPRDTIVRELVVNCLIHREFTSPFPAKVIIDNEGIRTENASRASFEGPLEPDTFSPLPKNPLIASFFVHIGLAEELGSGTRELFKNSRLYTGRDPELEEGLIFRAFVPTVPRSEER
;
A
#
# COMPACT_ATOMS: atom_id res chain seq x y z
N MET A 1 12.73 -14.42 -26.99
CA MET A 1 11.59 -13.57 -27.34
C MET A 1 10.34 -14.39 -27.15
N VAL A 2 9.53 -14.09 -26.17
CA VAL A 2 8.21 -14.73 -26.00
C VAL A 2 7.28 -13.93 -26.90
N THR A 3 6.88 -14.53 -28.03
CA THR A 3 5.91 -13.91 -28.94
C THR A 3 4.56 -13.94 -28.26
N VAL A 4 3.98 -12.78 -27.93
CA VAL A 4 2.60 -12.71 -27.46
C VAL A 4 1.71 -13.31 -28.54
N ASN A 5 1.01 -14.35 -28.17
CA ASN A 5 0.11 -15.04 -29.09
C ASN A 5 -1.13 -14.15 -29.31
N ALA A 6 -1.74 -14.18 -30.49
CA ALA A 6 -2.97 -13.45 -30.82
C ALA A 6 -4.12 -13.67 -29.79
N HIS A 7 -4.01 -14.68 -28.95
CA HIS A 7 -4.91 -14.95 -27.83
C HIS A 7 -4.69 -13.97 -26.68
N GLN A 8 -3.45 -13.73 -26.28
CA GLN A 8 -3.10 -12.81 -25.20
C GLN A 8 -3.44 -11.34 -25.53
N LEU A 9 -3.30 -10.96 -26.81
CA LEU A 9 -3.73 -9.64 -27.26
C LEU A 9 -5.25 -9.45 -27.12
N ARG A 10 -6.04 -10.50 -27.43
CA ARG A 10 -7.50 -10.44 -27.25
C ARG A 10 -7.88 -10.28 -25.78
N ASP A 11 -7.21 -11.02 -24.90
CA ASP A 11 -7.47 -10.93 -23.46
C ASP A 11 -7.22 -9.51 -22.96
N ILE A 12 -6.11 -8.85 -23.38
CA ILE A 12 -5.80 -7.45 -23.03
C ILE A 12 -6.87 -6.48 -23.59
N ILE A 13 -7.35 -6.70 -24.81
CA ILE A 13 -8.36 -5.84 -25.43
C ILE A 13 -9.74 -6.04 -24.77
N GLU A 14 -10.07 -7.26 -24.38
CA GLU A 14 -11.33 -7.56 -23.67
C GLU A 14 -11.36 -6.95 -22.26
N GLU A 15 -10.19 -6.79 -21.62
CA GLU A 15 -10.05 -6.13 -20.33
C GLU A 15 -10.32 -4.61 -20.43
N GLY A 16 -10.02 -4.00 -21.57
CA GLY A 16 -10.22 -2.57 -21.83
C GLY A 16 -9.17 -1.68 -21.19
N GLU A 17 -9.30 -0.36 -21.41
CA GLU A 17 -8.43 0.63 -20.78
C GLU A 17 -8.66 0.69 -19.27
N ASN A 18 -7.56 0.81 -18.52
CA ASN A 18 -7.58 0.86 -17.07
C ASN A 18 -6.30 1.53 -16.53
N ASP A 19 -6.00 1.35 -15.25
CA ASP A 19 -4.80 1.90 -14.62
C ASP A 19 -3.48 1.32 -15.14
N ARG A 20 -3.53 0.21 -15.93
CA ARG A 20 -2.37 -0.49 -16.47
C ARG A 20 -2.39 -0.74 -17.97
N ILE A 21 -3.52 -0.49 -18.62
CA ILE A 21 -3.71 -0.72 -20.04
C ILE A 21 -4.17 0.57 -20.70
N GLU A 22 -3.53 0.93 -21.78
CA GLU A 22 -3.88 2.09 -22.59
C GLU A 22 -3.90 1.73 -24.07
N PHE A 23 -4.93 2.14 -24.80
CA PHE A 23 -5.02 2.04 -26.24
C PHE A 23 -4.69 3.38 -26.88
N LYS A 24 -3.93 3.35 -27.93
CA LYS A 24 -3.58 4.57 -28.68
C LYS A 24 -3.68 4.32 -30.14
N ARG A 25 -4.50 5.15 -30.75
CA ARG A 25 -4.50 5.24 -32.21
C ARG A 25 -3.11 5.62 -32.70
N CYS A 26 -2.68 4.98 -33.77
CA CYS A 26 -1.39 5.29 -34.36
C CYS A 26 -1.48 5.23 -35.90
N GLY A 27 -1.29 6.38 -36.53
CA GLY A 27 -1.12 6.47 -37.98
C GLY A 27 0.37 6.37 -38.36
N ASN A 28 0.89 7.39 -39.02
CA ASN A 28 2.33 7.47 -39.40
C ASN A 28 3.21 7.95 -38.24
N GLN A 29 2.63 8.48 -37.18
CA GLN A 29 3.32 8.94 -35.97
C GLN A 29 2.42 8.69 -34.74
N PRO A 30 3.01 8.42 -33.57
CA PRO A 30 2.25 8.32 -32.35
C PRO A 30 1.65 9.68 -31.95
N GLU A 31 0.53 9.64 -31.27
CA GLU A 31 -0.09 10.85 -30.71
C GLU A 31 0.78 11.47 -29.60
N LYS A 32 0.62 12.76 -29.35
CA LYS A 32 1.50 13.48 -28.42
C LYS A 32 1.28 13.09 -26.96
N ASP A 33 0.09 12.64 -26.61
CA ASP A 33 -0.30 12.18 -25.29
C ASP A 33 0.32 10.81 -24.92
N LEU A 34 0.75 10.00 -25.89
CA LEU A 34 1.52 8.78 -25.64
C LEU A 34 2.66 8.99 -24.63
N PHE A 35 3.35 10.14 -24.73
CA PHE A 35 4.49 10.42 -23.84
C PHE A 35 4.05 10.86 -22.44
N GLU A 36 2.84 11.38 -22.28
CA GLU A 36 2.22 11.65 -20.99
C GLU A 36 1.89 10.32 -20.30
N THR A 37 1.31 9.38 -21.05
CA THR A 37 1.03 8.01 -20.58
C THR A 37 2.30 7.24 -20.20
N ILE A 38 3.34 7.28 -21.03
CA ILE A 38 4.65 6.66 -20.70
C ILE A 38 5.19 7.24 -19.39
N CYS A 39 5.14 8.55 -19.21
CA CYS A 39 5.55 9.21 -17.99
C CYS A 39 4.69 8.78 -16.79
N ALA A 40 3.36 8.74 -16.96
CA ALA A 40 2.42 8.36 -15.92
C ALA A 40 2.62 6.89 -15.49
N PHE A 41 2.74 5.96 -16.43
CA PHE A 41 3.00 4.54 -16.13
C PHE A 41 4.33 4.35 -15.40
N ALA A 42 5.41 4.96 -15.88
CA ALA A 42 6.71 4.90 -15.22
C ALA A 42 6.66 5.44 -13.79
N ASN A 43 5.84 6.45 -13.53
CA ASN A 43 5.68 7.06 -12.20
C ASN A 43 4.69 6.33 -11.30
N THR A 44 3.81 5.47 -11.83
CA THR A 44 2.79 4.78 -11.03
C THR A 44 3.15 3.29 -10.88
N PHE A 45 2.41 2.41 -11.48
CA PHE A 45 2.59 0.96 -11.30
C PHE A 45 3.18 0.26 -12.53
N GLY A 46 3.57 1.01 -13.55
CA GLY A 46 3.86 0.49 -14.87
C GLY A 46 2.57 0.27 -15.66
N GLY A 47 2.70 -0.24 -16.89
CA GLY A 47 1.54 -0.56 -17.73
C GLY A 47 1.93 -0.95 -19.14
N THR A 48 0.93 -1.35 -19.91
CA THR A 48 1.03 -1.77 -21.31
C THR A 48 0.29 -0.77 -22.18
N ILE A 49 0.93 -0.29 -23.25
CA ILE A 49 0.31 0.58 -24.26
C ILE A 49 0.23 -0.19 -25.56
N LEU A 50 -0.95 -0.20 -26.17
CA LEU A 50 -1.18 -0.81 -27.49
C LEU A 50 -1.34 0.27 -28.55
N LEU A 51 -0.34 0.45 -29.41
CA LEU A 51 -0.42 1.39 -30.54
C LEU A 51 -1.05 0.68 -31.76
N GLY A 52 -2.07 1.32 -32.32
CA GLY A 52 -2.87 0.80 -33.44
C GLY A 52 -4.17 0.15 -32.97
N VAL A 53 -4.59 0.44 -31.74
CA VAL A 53 -5.89 0.07 -31.16
C VAL A 53 -6.64 1.36 -30.87
N GLU A 54 -7.93 1.40 -31.16
CA GLU A 54 -8.83 2.51 -30.83
C GLU A 54 -9.36 2.35 -29.40
N ASP A 55 -9.89 3.40 -28.77
CA ASP A 55 -10.44 3.40 -27.41
C ASP A 55 -11.57 2.36 -27.21
N ASP A 56 -12.27 1.99 -28.29
CA ASP A 56 -13.32 0.94 -28.26
C ASP A 56 -12.77 -0.48 -28.41
N GLY A 57 -11.43 -0.64 -28.46
CA GLY A 57 -10.77 -1.93 -28.68
C GLY A 57 -10.69 -2.37 -30.13
N SER A 58 -11.18 -1.59 -31.10
CA SER A 58 -11.09 -1.93 -32.50
C SER A 58 -9.65 -1.83 -33.02
N LEU A 59 -9.25 -2.84 -33.81
CA LEU A 59 -7.90 -2.99 -34.33
C LEU A 59 -7.74 -2.26 -35.66
N THR A 60 -7.20 -1.05 -35.63
CA THR A 60 -6.86 -0.29 -36.84
C THR A 60 -5.50 -0.67 -37.42
N GLY A 61 -4.59 -1.04 -36.55
CA GLY A 61 -3.23 -1.50 -36.88
C GLY A 61 -2.36 -0.44 -37.55
N ILE A 62 -1.08 -0.73 -37.63
CA ILE A 62 -0.03 0.12 -38.19
C ILE A 62 0.52 -0.55 -39.46
N ASP A 63 0.83 0.24 -40.49
CA ASP A 63 1.54 -0.25 -41.68
C ASP A 63 2.90 -0.86 -41.27
N PRO A 64 3.20 -2.09 -41.65
CA PRO A 64 4.48 -2.73 -41.32
C PRO A 64 5.71 -1.88 -41.65
N ALA A 65 5.66 -1.08 -42.73
CA ALA A 65 6.75 -0.18 -43.09
C ALA A 65 6.95 0.99 -42.09
N GLN A 66 5.94 1.32 -41.27
CA GLN A 66 5.99 2.41 -40.28
C GLN A 66 6.36 1.93 -38.87
N VAL A 67 6.28 0.65 -38.58
CA VAL A 67 6.53 0.10 -37.23
C VAL A 67 7.91 0.45 -36.69
N LEU A 68 8.97 0.18 -37.44
CA LEU A 68 10.35 0.54 -37.02
C LEU A 68 10.58 2.05 -36.91
N PRO A 69 10.12 2.90 -37.87
CA PRO A 69 10.18 4.36 -37.74
C PRO A 69 9.47 4.86 -36.47
N ILE A 70 8.28 4.36 -36.15
CA ILE A 70 7.51 4.76 -34.95
C ILE A 70 8.25 4.32 -33.68
N THR A 71 8.70 3.09 -33.60
CA THR A 71 9.48 2.57 -32.45
C THR A 71 10.72 3.44 -32.19
N ARG A 72 11.47 3.78 -33.24
CA ARG A 72 12.63 4.66 -33.14
C ARG A 72 12.26 6.08 -32.72
N ASN A 73 11.13 6.61 -33.19
CA ASN A 73 10.66 7.93 -32.78
C ASN A 73 10.34 7.95 -31.27
N VAL A 74 9.62 6.95 -30.76
CA VAL A 74 9.31 6.84 -29.33
C VAL A 74 10.60 6.78 -28.51
N LEU A 75 11.55 5.93 -28.87
CA LEU A 75 12.84 5.81 -28.21
C LEU A 75 13.63 7.14 -28.24
N ASN A 76 13.64 7.83 -29.38
CA ASN A 76 14.34 9.11 -29.51
C ASN A 76 13.75 10.20 -28.61
N VAL A 77 12.41 10.26 -28.48
CA VAL A 77 11.76 11.26 -27.62
C VAL A 77 12.01 10.95 -26.15
N VAL A 78 11.92 9.69 -25.74
CA VAL A 78 12.14 9.29 -24.35
C VAL A 78 13.57 9.47 -23.89
N ASN A 79 14.55 9.33 -24.82
CA ASN A 79 15.96 9.57 -24.54
C ASN A 79 16.38 11.04 -24.75
N ASN A 80 15.48 11.92 -25.14
CA ASN A 80 15.78 13.35 -25.35
C ASN A 80 15.67 14.09 -24.01
N PRO A 81 16.77 14.67 -23.47
CA PRO A 81 16.75 15.37 -22.18
C PRO A 81 15.89 16.65 -22.16
N ASN A 82 15.52 17.19 -23.33
CA ASN A 82 14.55 18.29 -23.40
C ASN A 82 13.09 17.82 -23.35
N ALA A 83 12.84 16.52 -23.49
CA ALA A 83 11.51 15.92 -23.39
C ALA A 83 11.32 15.20 -22.05
N PHE A 84 12.23 14.30 -21.70
CA PHE A 84 12.23 13.60 -20.42
C PHE A 84 13.50 13.98 -19.63
N ASP A 85 13.33 14.36 -18.36
CA ASP A 85 14.42 14.65 -17.43
C ASP A 85 15.28 13.39 -17.13
N VAL A 86 14.62 12.24 -17.02
CA VAL A 86 15.22 10.92 -16.87
C VAL A 86 14.63 10.01 -17.95
N PRO A 87 15.45 9.26 -18.73
CA PRO A 87 14.95 8.31 -19.71
C PRO A 87 14.10 7.22 -19.05
N VAL A 88 13.02 6.79 -19.73
CA VAL A 88 12.17 5.69 -19.28
C VAL A 88 12.59 4.40 -19.97
N SER A 89 12.85 3.34 -19.20
CA SER A 89 13.05 2.01 -19.75
C SER A 89 11.71 1.43 -20.21
N MET A 90 11.69 0.77 -21.36
CA MET A 90 10.48 0.13 -21.88
C MET A 90 10.85 -1.00 -22.83
N GLU A 91 9.95 -1.95 -22.99
CA GLU A 91 10.06 -3.06 -23.93
C GLU A 91 9.05 -2.91 -25.06
N PHE A 92 9.46 -3.30 -26.25
CA PHE A 92 8.62 -3.23 -27.44
C PHE A 92 8.40 -4.63 -28.00
N GLU A 93 7.16 -4.94 -28.32
CA GLU A 93 6.78 -6.13 -29.03
C GLU A 93 5.92 -5.77 -30.25
N HIS A 94 6.18 -6.41 -31.37
CA HIS A 94 5.43 -6.20 -32.62
C HIS A 94 4.55 -7.42 -32.87
N ILE A 95 3.22 -7.18 -32.92
CA ILE A 95 2.22 -8.24 -33.04
C ILE A 95 1.58 -8.11 -34.44
N GLU A 96 1.66 -9.17 -35.23
CA GLU A 96 1.07 -9.23 -36.58
C GLU A 96 -0.43 -9.53 -36.54
N ILE A 97 -1.22 -8.73 -37.26
CA ILE A 97 -2.66 -8.87 -37.39
C ILE A 97 -3.04 -8.70 -38.86
N GLY A 98 -3.13 -9.81 -39.58
CA GLY A 98 -3.37 -9.79 -41.02
C GLY A 98 -2.26 -9.07 -41.79
N ASP A 99 -2.60 -7.97 -42.46
CA ASP A 99 -1.67 -7.10 -43.20
C ASP A 99 -1.17 -5.88 -42.36
N ARG A 100 -1.52 -5.81 -41.11
CA ARG A 100 -1.17 -4.72 -40.17
C ARG A 100 -0.40 -5.27 -38.97
N GLN A 101 0.17 -4.36 -38.19
CA GLN A 101 0.84 -4.70 -36.94
C GLN A 101 0.36 -3.80 -35.80
N ILE A 102 0.39 -4.31 -34.59
CA ILE A 102 0.23 -3.56 -33.34
C ILE A 102 1.62 -3.45 -32.69
N ILE A 103 1.95 -2.28 -32.16
CA ILE A 103 3.14 -2.12 -31.31
C ILE A 103 2.65 -2.14 -29.86
N LYS A 104 3.04 -3.18 -29.12
CA LYS A 104 2.88 -3.26 -27.68
C LYS A 104 4.10 -2.64 -27.03
N ILE A 105 3.88 -1.72 -26.10
CA ILE A 105 4.93 -1.06 -25.32
C ILE A 105 4.67 -1.40 -23.84
N ASP A 106 5.58 -2.15 -23.22
CA ASP A 106 5.55 -2.42 -21.79
C ASP A 106 6.44 -1.40 -21.08
N VAL A 107 5.84 -0.59 -20.22
CA VAL A 107 6.49 0.43 -19.41
C VAL A 107 6.54 -0.06 -17.96
N PRO A 108 7.71 -0.46 -17.44
CA PRO A 108 7.82 -0.89 -16.05
C PRO A 108 7.68 0.28 -15.09
N ASN A 109 7.24 -0.01 -13.86
CA ASN A 109 7.35 0.95 -12.76
C ASN A 109 8.82 1.29 -12.52
N SER A 110 9.17 2.57 -12.61
CA SER A 110 10.54 3.04 -12.39
C SER A 110 10.80 3.37 -10.92
N PRO A 111 12.00 3.12 -10.38
CA PRO A 111 12.38 3.58 -9.04
C PRO A 111 12.65 5.10 -8.99
N GLN A 112 12.70 5.76 -10.13
CA GLN A 112 12.93 7.21 -10.23
C GLN A 112 11.66 7.94 -10.65
N MET A 113 11.55 9.20 -10.24
CA MET A 113 10.50 10.10 -10.72
C MET A 113 10.88 10.61 -12.10
N HIS A 114 9.94 10.59 -13.03
CA HIS A 114 10.09 11.07 -14.39
C HIS A 114 9.21 12.30 -14.62
N SER A 115 9.70 13.22 -15.44
CA SER A 115 8.89 14.31 -15.97
C SER A 115 8.94 14.36 -17.49
N TYR A 116 7.80 14.66 -18.12
CA TYR A 116 7.70 14.91 -19.54
C TYR A 116 7.43 16.40 -19.76
N LYS A 117 8.32 17.08 -20.49
CA LYS A 117 8.28 18.53 -20.72
C LYS A 117 8.09 19.34 -19.43
N GLY A 118 8.81 18.95 -18.37
CA GLY A 118 8.78 19.62 -17.08
C GLY A 118 7.50 19.40 -16.25
N LYS A 119 6.63 18.47 -16.66
CA LYS A 119 5.45 18.07 -15.89
C LYS A 119 5.60 16.61 -15.47
N VAL A 120 5.26 16.34 -14.21
CA VAL A 120 5.18 15.00 -13.65
C VAL A 120 3.76 14.50 -13.81
N TYR A 121 3.59 13.31 -14.37
CA TYR A 121 2.30 12.66 -14.56
C TYR A 121 2.20 11.41 -13.71
N GLU A 122 1.02 11.11 -13.21
CA GLU A 122 0.63 9.86 -12.55
C GLU A 122 -0.64 9.29 -13.20
N ARG A 123 -0.72 7.98 -13.25
CA ARG A 123 -1.93 7.27 -13.68
C ARG A 123 -2.91 7.21 -12.52
N ARG A 124 -4.18 7.57 -12.77
CA ARG A 124 -5.29 7.47 -11.81
C ARG A 124 -6.52 6.94 -12.55
N GLY A 125 -6.80 5.65 -12.36
CA GLY A 125 -7.73 4.94 -13.22
C GLY A 125 -7.25 4.96 -14.67
N ASP A 126 -8.08 5.38 -15.59
CA ASP A 126 -7.79 5.54 -17.03
C ASP A 126 -7.20 6.91 -17.42
N ALA A 127 -6.89 7.78 -16.47
CA ALA A 127 -6.46 9.16 -16.74
C ALA A 127 -5.00 9.44 -16.35
N ASP A 128 -4.27 10.16 -17.20
CA ASP A 128 -2.93 10.69 -16.94
C ASP A 128 -3.02 12.08 -16.28
N VAL A 129 -2.80 12.13 -14.97
CA VAL A 129 -3.01 13.34 -14.17
C VAL A 129 -1.69 14.03 -13.87
N VAL A 130 -1.62 15.35 -14.10
CA VAL A 130 -0.44 16.15 -13.72
C VAL A 130 -0.37 16.31 -12.21
N VAL A 131 0.72 15.85 -11.62
CA VAL A 131 1.03 16.04 -10.19
C VAL A 131 1.40 17.50 -9.95
N ARG A 132 0.61 18.22 -9.16
CA ARG A 132 0.80 19.64 -8.87
C ARG A 132 0.98 19.90 -7.38
N GLY A 133 1.90 20.78 -7.05
CA GLY A 133 2.19 21.17 -5.68
C GLY A 133 3.34 20.37 -5.03
N SER A 134 3.96 20.97 -4.03
CA SER A 134 5.15 20.40 -3.37
C SER A 134 4.85 19.13 -2.56
N ALA A 135 3.68 19.06 -1.92
CA ALA A 135 3.33 17.91 -1.08
C ALA A 135 3.09 16.63 -1.90
N PRO A 136 2.26 16.60 -2.98
CA PRO A 136 2.11 15.42 -3.82
C PRO A 136 3.40 15.00 -4.54
N LEU A 137 4.24 15.96 -4.95
CA LEU A 137 5.54 15.66 -5.54
C LEU A 137 6.49 15.00 -4.53
N ALA A 138 6.52 15.50 -3.29
CA ALA A 138 7.32 14.90 -2.23
C ALA A 138 6.84 13.48 -1.89
N GLU A 139 5.54 13.25 -1.85
CA GLU A 139 4.94 11.93 -1.64
C GLU A 139 5.32 10.95 -2.75
N LEU A 140 5.25 11.38 -4.02
CA LEU A 140 5.70 10.59 -5.15
C LEU A 140 7.21 10.25 -5.06
N CYS A 141 8.07 11.22 -4.71
CA CYS A 141 9.50 10.98 -4.53
C CYS A 141 9.78 9.93 -3.45
N ILE A 142 9.12 10.04 -2.29
CA ILE A 142 9.27 9.09 -1.18
C ILE A 142 8.86 7.67 -1.63
N ARG A 143 7.73 7.56 -2.34
CA ARG A 143 7.23 6.30 -2.87
C ARG A 143 8.22 5.66 -3.87
N LYS A 144 8.80 6.47 -4.76
CA LYS A 144 9.73 6.01 -5.79
C LYS A 144 11.10 5.58 -5.26
N GLN A 145 11.62 6.29 -4.28
CA GLN A 145 12.96 6.01 -3.74
C GLN A 145 13.04 4.78 -2.85
N GLY A 146 11.91 4.10 -2.59
CA GLY A 146 11.89 2.95 -1.68
C GLY A 146 12.34 3.29 -0.24
N ILE A 147 12.32 4.58 0.11
CA ILE A 147 12.70 5.04 1.44
C ILE A 147 11.63 4.58 2.43
N TYR A 148 12.03 3.80 3.41
CA TYR A 148 11.17 3.49 4.55
C TYR A 148 11.11 4.72 5.46
N THR A 149 9.99 5.46 5.42
CA THR A 149 9.80 6.68 6.23
C THR A 149 9.97 6.44 7.72
N GLU A 150 9.67 5.22 8.18
CA GLU A 150 9.91 4.79 9.56
C GLU A 150 11.38 4.84 9.98
N GLN A 151 12.33 4.79 9.03
CA GLN A 151 13.77 4.83 9.29
C GLN A 151 14.34 6.25 9.37
N ARG A 152 13.53 7.28 9.13
CA ARG A 152 13.96 8.68 9.23
C ARG A 152 14.50 8.98 10.62
N ILE A 153 15.76 9.41 10.72
CA ILE A 153 16.47 9.72 11.98
C ILE A 153 16.14 11.13 12.48
N PHE A 154 15.95 11.23 13.80
CA PHE A 154 15.78 12.47 14.56
C PHE A 154 16.89 12.61 15.60
N GLU A 155 17.91 13.40 15.30
CA GLU A 155 19.15 13.54 16.11
C GLU A 155 18.91 14.12 17.50
N HIS A 156 17.81 14.89 17.69
CA HIS A 156 17.49 15.57 18.95
C HIS A 156 16.42 14.84 19.78
N VAL A 157 15.89 13.72 19.30
CA VAL A 157 15.04 12.84 20.10
C VAL A 157 15.94 12.02 21.03
N SER A 158 15.58 11.95 22.29
CA SER A 158 16.31 11.24 23.35
C SER A 158 15.46 10.13 23.97
N LEU A 159 16.07 9.27 24.78
CA LEU A 159 15.33 8.22 25.50
C LEU A 159 14.25 8.81 26.42
N SER A 160 14.47 10.01 26.96
CA SER A 160 13.49 10.71 27.81
C SER A 160 12.25 11.21 27.06
N ASP A 161 12.28 11.26 25.73
CA ASP A 161 11.14 11.59 24.87
C ASP A 161 10.29 10.37 24.55
N LEU A 162 10.78 9.18 24.89
CA LEU A 162 10.05 7.92 24.83
C LEU A 162 9.38 7.60 26.18
N ARG A 163 8.36 6.78 26.15
CA ARG A 163 7.62 6.30 27.30
C ARG A 163 8.27 5.04 27.86
N GLU A 164 8.92 5.14 29.02
CA GLU A 164 9.59 4.01 29.67
C GLU A 164 8.60 2.90 30.04
N ASP A 165 7.39 3.25 30.46
CA ASP A 165 6.33 2.30 30.78
C ASP A 165 5.92 1.42 29.57
N LEU A 166 5.94 1.98 28.35
CA LEU A 166 5.70 1.21 27.12
C LEU A 166 6.87 0.30 26.74
N ILE A 167 8.12 0.70 27.04
CA ILE A 167 9.28 -0.15 26.84
C ILE A 167 9.20 -1.36 27.79
N ASP A 168 8.80 -1.13 29.04
CA ASP A 168 8.60 -2.20 30.01
C ASP A 168 7.43 -3.10 29.66
N GLU A 169 6.33 -2.53 29.14
CA GLU A 169 5.20 -3.29 28.65
C GLU A 169 5.57 -4.15 27.42
N ALA A 170 6.33 -3.60 26.47
CA ALA A 170 6.84 -4.33 25.31
C ALA A 170 7.72 -5.51 25.74
N ARG A 171 8.61 -5.30 26.72
CA ARG A 171 9.43 -6.37 27.34
C ARG A 171 8.54 -7.45 27.94
N ARG A 172 7.53 -7.07 28.74
CA ARG A 172 6.59 -7.97 29.38
C ARG A 172 5.84 -8.82 28.35
N LEU A 173 5.34 -8.21 27.29
CA LEU A 173 4.62 -8.88 26.20
C LEU A 173 5.54 -9.86 25.44
N ALA A 174 6.77 -9.44 25.13
CA ALA A 174 7.75 -10.29 24.44
C ALA A 174 8.09 -11.53 25.27
N LEU A 175 8.26 -11.38 26.58
CA LEU A 175 8.49 -12.50 27.50
C LEU A 175 7.27 -13.40 27.69
N ALA A 176 6.05 -12.84 27.60
CA ALA A 176 4.83 -13.63 27.62
C ALA A 176 4.69 -14.52 26.38
N LYS A 177 5.10 -14.00 25.19
CA LYS A 177 5.15 -14.76 23.94
C LYS A 177 6.27 -15.82 23.96
N ARG A 178 7.46 -15.45 24.44
CA ARG A 178 8.63 -16.34 24.52
C ARG A 178 9.43 -16.06 25.80
N LYS A 179 9.43 -17.04 26.72
CA LYS A 179 10.03 -16.89 28.06
C LYS A 179 11.52 -16.53 28.06
N ASP A 180 12.26 -16.96 27.05
CA ASP A 180 13.70 -16.71 26.85
C ASP A 180 13.99 -15.56 25.87
N HIS A 181 13.04 -14.64 25.69
CA HIS A 181 13.23 -13.51 24.79
C HIS A 181 14.39 -12.63 25.24
N PRO A 182 15.34 -12.24 24.33
CA PRO A 182 16.55 -11.49 24.70
C PRO A 182 16.28 -10.17 25.44
N TRP A 183 15.12 -9.53 25.16
CA TRP A 183 14.74 -8.26 25.81
C TRP A 183 14.61 -8.37 27.34
N GLY A 184 14.42 -9.57 27.88
CA GLY A 184 14.32 -9.80 29.32
C GLY A 184 15.57 -9.44 30.09
N ALA A 185 16.76 -9.54 29.49
CA ALA A 185 18.04 -9.22 30.10
C ALA A 185 18.60 -7.84 29.70
N MET A 186 17.90 -7.07 28.87
CA MET A 186 18.37 -5.80 28.30
C MET A 186 17.89 -4.62 29.14
N THR A 187 18.70 -3.57 29.21
CA THR A 187 18.25 -2.23 29.66
C THR A 187 17.28 -1.63 28.64
N ASN A 188 16.54 -0.60 28.99
CA ASN A 188 15.62 0.09 28.07
C ASN A 188 16.33 0.59 26.82
N ALA A 189 17.52 1.20 26.97
CA ALA A 189 18.33 1.67 25.84
C ALA A 189 18.74 0.50 24.93
N GLN A 190 19.23 -0.61 25.49
CA GLN A 190 19.63 -1.79 24.73
C GLN A 190 18.45 -2.45 24.04
N LEU A 191 17.27 -2.48 24.64
CA LEU A 191 16.05 -3.01 24.00
C LEU A 191 15.70 -2.20 22.78
N VAL A 192 15.63 -0.88 22.92
CA VAL A 192 15.26 0.05 21.83
C VAL A 192 16.29 -0.03 20.68
N GLU A 193 17.59 -0.14 21.00
CA GLU A 193 18.64 -0.33 20.02
C GLU A 193 18.52 -1.70 19.32
N SER A 194 18.31 -2.78 20.06
CA SER A 194 18.16 -4.14 19.52
C SER A 194 16.91 -4.29 18.64
N ALA A 195 15.88 -3.50 18.89
CA ALA A 195 14.68 -3.42 18.07
C ALA A 195 14.88 -2.59 16.78
N GLY A 196 16.09 -2.04 16.53
CA GLY A 196 16.38 -1.20 15.37
C GLY A 196 15.77 0.21 15.44
N LEU A 197 15.35 0.65 16.63
CA LEU A 197 14.67 1.94 16.83
C LEU A 197 15.65 3.11 17.09
N PHE A 198 16.92 2.78 17.32
CA PHE A 198 18.04 3.71 17.37
C PHE A 198 19.11 3.23 16.39
N GLY A 199 19.62 4.12 15.55
CA GLY A 199 20.58 3.74 14.54
C GLY A 199 21.31 4.92 13.91
N LYS A 200 22.06 4.59 12.85
CA LYS A 200 22.81 5.56 12.06
C LYS A 200 22.37 5.47 10.60
N ASP A 201 22.05 6.61 10.04
CA ASP A 201 21.91 6.77 8.58
C ASP A 201 23.30 6.88 7.95
N TYR A 202 23.71 5.84 7.24
CA TYR A 202 25.04 5.80 6.62
C TYR A 202 25.16 6.71 5.39
N SER A 203 24.07 7.21 4.84
CA SER A 203 24.09 8.15 3.71
C SER A 203 24.34 9.59 4.15
N THR A 204 23.74 9.99 5.29
CA THR A 204 23.85 11.35 5.84
C THR A 204 24.80 11.44 7.02
N GLY A 205 25.18 10.32 7.63
CA GLY A 205 25.98 10.25 8.85
C GLY A 205 25.23 10.54 10.14
N LYS A 206 23.93 10.87 10.07
CA LYS A 206 23.06 11.16 11.23
C LYS A 206 22.85 9.92 12.09
N GLN A 207 22.84 10.12 13.41
CA GLN A 207 22.59 9.07 14.39
C GLN A 207 21.52 9.54 15.39
N GLY A 208 20.60 8.64 15.77
CA GLY A 208 19.52 8.97 16.71
C GLY A 208 18.37 7.98 16.64
N TYR A 209 17.27 8.34 17.30
CA TYR A 209 16.03 7.59 17.23
C TYR A 209 15.34 7.83 15.90
N ASN A 210 14.78 6.78 15.33
CA ASN A 210 14.06 6.86 14.05
C ASN A 210 12.56 7.12 14.25
N LEU A 211 11.83 7.33 13.15
CA LEU A 211 10.39 7.57 13.21
C LEU A 211 9.64 6.36 13.83
N ALA A 212 10.10 5.13 13.58
CA ALA A 212 9.51 3.95 14.22
C ALA A 212 9.56 4.04 15.75
N ALA A 213 10.70 4.47 16.34
CA ALA A 213 10.79 4.70 17.78
C ALA A 213 9.76 5.71 18.28
N VAL A 214 9.60 6.82 17.55
CA VAL A 214 8.67 7.89 17.89
C VAL A 214 7.22 7.40 17.87
N VAL A 215 6.79 6.73 16.78
CA VAL A 215 5.40 6.30 16.69
C VAL A 215 5.07 5.07 17.53
N LEU A 216 6.05 4.23 17.86
CA LEU A 216 5.87 3.07 18.75
C LEU A 216 5.88 3.43 20.22
N LEU A 217 6.82 4.26 20.65
CA LEU A 217 7.16 4.46 22.06
C LEU A 217 7.17 5.94 22.48
N GLY A 218 6.98 6.87 21.54
CA GLY A 218 7.05 8.31 21.83
C GLY A 218 5.94 8.82 22.74
N LYS A 219 6.24 9.89 23.48
CA LYS A 219 5.23 10.68 24.17
C LYS A 219 4.34 11.41 23.17
N ASP A 220 3.09 11.67 23.53
CA ASP A 220 2.09 12.27 22.61
C ASP A 220 2.53 13.66 22.08
N GLU A 221 3.21 14.46 22.89
CA GLU A 221 3.76 15.76 22.46
C GLU A 221 4.86 15.62 21.40
N VAL A 222 5.69 14.57 21.51
CA VAL A 222 6.76 14.26 20.54
C VAL A 222 6.15 13.79 19.23
N ILE A 223 5.18 12.88 19.30
CA ILE A 223 4.46 12.37 18.13
C ILE A 223 3.78 13.53 17.40
N ARG A 224 3.04 14.39 18.11
CA ARG A 224 2.37 15.56 17.51
C ARG A 224 3.34 16.55 16.88
N SER A 225 4.51 16.73 17.45
CA SER A 225 5.55 17.63 16.92
C SER A 225 6.15 17.11 15.62
N LEU A 226 6.42 15.80 15.53
CA LEU A 226 7.14 15.20 14.40
C LEU A 226 6.19 14.65 13.31
N CYS A 227 4.97 14.28 13.69
CA CYS A 227 3.93 13.73 12.81
C CYS A 227 2.60 14.49 13.01
N PRO A 228 2.49 15.76 12.64
CA PRO A 228 1.32 16.61 12.95
C PRO A 228 0.01 16.13 12.31
N THR A 229 0.09 15.36 11.24
CA THR A 229 -1.09 14.79 10.54
C THR A 229 -1.45 13.39 11.02
N TYR A 230 -0.62 12.79 11.91
CA TYR A 230 -0.84 11.43 12.39
C TYR A 230 -2.09 11.33 13.25
N LYS A 231 -3.03 10.52 12.82
CA LYS A 231 -4.21 10.08 13.57
C LYS A 231 -4.82 8.84 12.96
N THR A 232 -5.59 8.12 13.77
CA THR A 232 -6.49 7.05 13.32
C THR A 232 -7.89 7.35 13.81
N ASP A 233 -8.86 7.43 12.89
CA ASP A 233 -10.26 7.66 13.18
C ASP A 233 -11.01 6.30 13.21
N ALA A 234 -11.56 5.91 14.35
CA ALA A 234 -12.49 4.78 14.46
C ALA A 234 -13.94 5.31 14.57
N LEU A 235 -14.82 4.85 13.69
CA LEU A 235 -16.15 5.40 13.46
C LEU A 235 -17.20 4.28 13.45
N VAL A 236 -18.37 4.54 14.05
CA VAL A 236 -19.57 3.72 13.89
C VAL A 236 -20.60 4.49 13.07
N ARG A 237 -21.17 3.86 12.03
CA ARG A 237 -22.15 4.43 11.10
C ARG A 237 -23.28 3.42 10.83
N GLN A 238 -24.14 3.20 11.80
CA GLN A 238 -25.23 2.21 11.70
C GLN A 238 -26.60 2.84 11.44
N HIS A 239 -26.84 4.06 11.94
CA HIS A 239 -28.15 4.73 11.83
C HIS A 239 -28.15 5.83 10.76
N ASP A 240 -27.07 6.58 10.62
CA ASP A 240 -26.94 7.66 9.63
C ASP A 240 -25.58 7.56 8.91
N THR A 241 -25.60 7.42 7.59
CA THR A 241 -24.39 7.35 6.77
C THR A 241 -23.62 8.69 6.70
N ASN A 242 -24.30 9.82 6.95
CA ASN A 242 -23.72 11.17 6.93
C ASN A 242 -23.12 11.58 8.29
N ARG A 243 -23.54 10.91 9.37
CA ARG A 243 -23.03 11.14 10.72
C ARG A 243 -22.46 9.86 11.29
N HIS A 244 -21.75 9.97 12.39
CA HIS A 244 -21.25 8.83 13.14
C HIS A 244 -22.03 8.70 14.45
N ASP A 245 -22.41 7.47 14.79
CA ASP A 245 -23.12 7.15 16.04
C ASP A 245 -22.16 7.15 17.23
N ASP A 246 -20.91 6.73 17.00
CA ASP A 246 -19.80 6.79 17.96
C ASP A 246 -18.47 7.04 17.22
N ARG A 247 -17.51 7.68 17.90
CA ARG A 247 -16.20 8.01 17.34
C ARG A 247 -15.10 7.96 18.36
N LEU A 248 -13.98 7.37 18.00
CA LEU A 248 -12.72 7.43 18.71
C LEU A 248 -11.63 8.01 17.78
N VAL A 249 -10.84 8.95 18.25
CA VAL A 249 -9.68 9.48 17.53
C VAL A 249 -8.42 9.12 18.30
N ALA A 250 -7.60 8.22 17.77
CA ALA A 250 -6.33 7.86 18.35
C ALA A 250 -5.19 8.71 17.74
N THR A 251 -4.51 9.49 18.58
CA THR A 251 -3.36 10.35 18.22
C THR A 251 -2.13 10.06 19.07
N THR A 252 -2.13 8.92 19.75
CA THR A 252 -1.07 8.43 20.64
C THR A 252 -0.17 7.41 19.94
N ASN A 253 0.82 6.86 20.64
CA ASN A 253 1.69 5.80 20.13
C ASN A 253 0.90 4.57 19.61
N LEU A 254 1.54 3.75 18.77
CA LEU A 254 0.87 2.64 18.10
C LEU A 254 0.39 1.53 19.06
N ILE A 255 1.05 1.35 20.22
CA ILE A 255 0.68 0.33 21.22
C ILE A 255 -0.64 0.72 21.89
N ASP A 256 -0.70 1.96 22.39
CA ASP A 256 -1.93 2.48 23.01
C ASP A 256 -3.05 2.67 21.97
N ALA A 257 -2.71 3.13 20.76
CA ALA A 257 -3.66 3.26 19.66
C ALA A 257 -4.31 1.91 19.31
N TYR A 258 -3.50 0.84 19.23
CA TYR A 258 -4.03 -0.52 19.04
C TYR A 258 -5.03 -0.90 20.15
N ALA A 259 -4.65 -0.72 21.41
CA ALA A 259 -5.50 -1.08 22.54
C ALA A 259 -6.83 -0.30 22.54
N GLN A 260 -6.78 1.01 22.25
CA GLN A 260 -7.96 1.87 22.16
C GLN A 260 -8.88 1.47 21.01
N ILE A 261 -8.33 1.29 19.81
CA ILE A 261 -9.11 0.98 18.60
C ILE A 261 -9.68 -0.44 18.68
N ALA A 262 -8.89 -1.42 19.11
CA ALA A 262 -9.37 -2.79 19.29
C ALA A 262 -10.45 -2.87 20.36
N GLY A 263 -10.34 -2.14 21.46
CA GLY A 263 -11.38 -1.99 22.48
C GLY A 263 -12.65 -1.38 21.93
N PHE A 264 -12.52 -0.31 21.10
CA PHE A 264 -13.64 0.31 20.42
C PHE A 264 -14.35 -0.68 19.46
N CYS A 265 -13.60 -1.42 18.65
CA CYS A 265 -14.18 -2.42 17.75
C CYS A 265 -14.92 -3.52 18.51
N ARG A 266 -14.34 -4.05 19.60
CA ARG A 266 -14.98 -5.08 20.42
C ARG A 266 -16.28 -4.60 21.07
N LYS A 267 -16.38 -3.31 21.42
CA LYS A 267 -17.61 -2.71 21.95
C LYS A 267 -18.76 -2.72 20.95
N HIS A 268 -18.45 -2.55 19.64
CA HIS A 268 -19.44 -2.34 18.60
C HIS A 268 -19.68 -3.56 17.69
N LEU A 269 -18.83 -4.57 17.75
CA LEU A 269 -18.99 -5.80 16.98
C LEU A 269 -19.52 -6.92 17.88
N PRO A 270 -20.57 -7.66 17.44
CA PRO A 270 -21.09 -8.81 18.21
C PRO A 270 -20.02 -9.90 18.29
N ASP A 271 -19.91 -10.54 19.44
CA ASP A 271 -19.09 -11.74 19.59
C ASP A 271 -19.90 -12.98 19.22
N ARG A 272 -19.28 -13.88 18.47
CA ARG A 272 -19.84 -15.21 18.20
C ARG A 272 -18.97 -16.22 18.91
N PHE A 273 -19.57 -16.84 19.91
CA PHE A 273 -18.92 -17.91 20.64
C PHE A 273 -18.84 -19.15 19.74
N LEU A 274 -17.61 -19.57 19.45
CA LEU A 274 -17.33 -20.81 18.73
C LEU A 274 -16.41 -21.69 19.60
N MET A 275 -16.55 -23.00 19.47
CA MET A 275 -15.68 -23.99 20.12
C MET A 275 -14.88 -24.74 19.06
N GLU A 276 -13.56 -24.83 19.22
CA GLU A 276 -12.70 -25.75 18.48
C GLU A 276 -12.10 -26.75 19.47
N GLY A 277 -12.69 -27.93 19.52
CA GLY A 277 -12.43 -28.90 20.61
C GLY A 277 -12.82 -28.33 21.96
N ASP A 278 -11.87 -28.29 22.91
CA ASP A 278 -12.07 -27.76 24.26
C ASP A 278 -11.74 -26.25 24.40
N PHE A 279 -11.37 -25.58 23.31
CA PHE A 279 -10.97 -24.19 23.33
C PHE A 279 -12.07 -23.27 22.78
N ALA A 280 -12.34 -22.17 23.52
CA ALA A 280 -13.21 -21.11 23.05
C ALA A 280 -12.44 -20.24 22.03
N LEU A 281 -13.02 -20.05 20.86
CA LEU A 281 -12.51 -19.16 19.82
C LEU A 281 -13.38 -17.92 19.70
N SER A 282 -12.74 -16.76 19.54
CA SER A 282 -13.41 -15.52 19.14
C SER A 282 -12.88 -15.08 17.77
N PRO A 283 -13.53 -15.49 16.66
CA PRO A 283 -13.14 -15.01 15.33
C PRO A 283 -13.19 -13.51 15.24
N ARG A 284 -14.14 -12.84 15.92
CA ARG A 284 -14.19 -11.38 16.03
C ARG A 284 -12.87 -10.81 16.53
N ASP A 285 -12.30 -11.34 17.60
CA ASP A 285 -11.10 -10.79 18.21
C ASP A 285 -9.88 -10.97 17.30
N THR A 286 -9.81 -12.09 16.57
CA THR A 286 -8.78 -12.30 15.54
C THR A 286 -8.95 -11.32 14.38
N ILE A 287 -10.17 -11.16 13.84
CA ILE A 287 -10.46 -10.20 12.76
C ILE A 287 -10.10 -8.78 13.19
N VAL A 288 -10.52 -8.35 14.39
CA VAL A 288 -10.20 -7.02 14.92
C VAL A 288 -8.68 -6.84 15.05
N ARG A 289 -7.98 -7.84 15.60
CA ARG A 289 -6.52 -7.80 15.72
C ARG A 289 -5.88 -7.59 14.35
N GLU A 290 -6.19 -8.45 13.38
CA GLU A 290 -5.57 -8.40 12.05
C GLU A 290 -5.86 -7.09 11.32
N LEU A 291 -7.11 -6.63 11.31
CA LEU A 291 -7.48 -5.37 10.64
C LEU A 291 -6.82 -4.16 11.28
N VAL A 292 -6.85 -4.06 12.62
CA VAL A 292 -6.27 -2.90 13.33
C VAL A 292 -4.75 -2.89 13.22
N VAL A 293 -4.11 -4.04 13.41
CA VAL A 293 -2.64 -4.17 13.28
C VAL A 293 -2.22 -3.81 11.87
N ASN A 294 -2.86 -4.35 10.84
CA ASN A 294 -2.55 -4.03 9.44
C ASN A 294 -2.72 -2.54 9.13
N CYS A 295 -3.81 -1.94 9.60
CA CYS A 295 -4.09 -0.51 9.45
C CYS A 295 -3.00 0.37 10.11
N LEU A 296 -2.45 -0.03 11.25
CA LEU A 296 -1.43 0.70 11.98
C LEU A 296 -0.02 0.48 11.40
N ILE A 297 0.32 -0.77 11.05
CA ILE A 297 1.67 -1.14 10.59
C ILE A 297 1.92 -0.69 9.14
N HIS A 298 0.95 -0.88 8.24
CA HIS A 298 1.16 -0.71 6.81
C HIS A 298 0.82 0.68 6.28
N ARG A 299 0.61 1.67 7.16
CA ARG A 299 0.30 3.04 6.77
C ARG A 299 1.55 3.84 6.36
N GLU A 300 1.37 4.84 5.50
CA GLU A 300 2.36 5.87 5.25
C GLU A 300 2.21 7.02 6.25
N PHE A 301 3.22 7.21 7.11
CA PHE A 301 3.16 8.19 8.21
C PHE A 301 3.31 9.64 7.77
N THR A 302 3.84 9.89 6.57
CA THR A 302 3.98 11.24 5.99
C THR A 302 2.75 11.68 5.23
N SER A 303 1.83 10.76 4.93
CA SER A 303 0.58 11.08 4.24
C SER A 303 -0.37 11.87 5.14
N PRO A 304 -1.01 12.94 4.63
CA PRO A 304 -2.05 13.65 5.35
C PRO A 304 -3.38 12.85 5.45
N PHE A 305 -3.51 11.74 4.71
CA PHE A 305 -4.70 10.91 4.76
C PHE A 305 -4.77 10.16 6.10
N PRO A 306 -5.82 10.39 6.91
CA PRO A 306 -5.97 9.71 8.19
C PRO A 306 -6.27 8.22 7.97
N ALA A 307 -5.66 7.35 8.75
CA ALA A 307 -6.11 5.97 8.80
C ALA A 307 -7.51 5.92 9.43
N LYS A 308 -8.36 5.01 8.95
CA LYS A 308 -9.74 4.88 9.42
C LYS A 308 -10.08 3.41 9.69
N VAL A 309 -10.90 3.23 10.72
CA VAL A 309 -11.61 1.98 11.02
C VAL A 309 -13.08 2.32 11.07
N ILE A 310 -13.90 1.76 10.20
CA ILE A 310 -15.31 2.10 10.07
C ILE A 310 -16.14 0.84 10.28
N ILE A 311 -17.08 0.91 11.22
CA ILE A 311 -18.05 -0.15 11.50
C ILE A 311 -19.42 0.36 11.06
N ASP A 312 -20.07 -0.38 10.16
CA ASP A 312 -21.42 -0.09 9.69
C ASP A 312 -22.31 -1.34 9.75
N ASN A 313 -23.48 -1.27 9.12
CA ASN A 313 -24.43 -2.40 9.11
C ASN A 313 -23.97 -3.57 8.25
N GLU A 314 -23.01 -3.38 7.35
CA GLU A 314 -22.50 -4.43 6.46
C GLU A 314 -21.28 -5.13 7.07
N GLY A 315 -20.43 -4.37 7.77
CA GLY A 315 -19.21 -4.93 8.30
C GLY A 315 -18.28 -3.94 8.97
N ILE A 316 -17.01 -4.36 9.06
CA ILE A 316 -15.90 -3.54 9.47
C ILE A 316 -14.95 -3.34 8.28
N ARG A 317 -14.55 -2.08 8.05
CA ARG A 317 -13.59 -1.73 7.00
C ARG A 317 -12.45 -0.88 7.55
N THR A 318 -11.27 -1.03 6.97
CA THR A 318 -10.12 -0.18 7.26
C THR A 318 -9.64 0.52 6.00
N GLU A 319 -9.14 1.75 6.15
CA GLU A 319 -8.52 2.54 5.09
C GLU A 319 -7.25 3.17 5.64
N ASN A 320 -6.16 3.06 4.93
CA ASN A 320 -4.92 3.78 5.24
C ASN A 320 -4.12 4.11 3.98
N ALA A 321 -3.46 5.27 3.97
CA ALA A 321 -2.50 5.58 2.92
C ALA A 321 -1.41 4.50 2.90
N SER A 322 -1.07 4.01 1.71
CA SER A 322 -0.11 2.94 1.51
C SER A 322 0.88 3.30 0.42
N ARG A 323 2.02 2.63 0.42
CA ARG A 323 2.98 2.62 -0.69
C ARG A 323 2.75 1.36 -1.50
N ALA A 324 1.70 1.38 -2.29
CA ALA A 324 1.34 0.26 -3.13
C ALA A 324 2.40 -0.03 -4.20
N SER A 325 2.56 -1.29 -4.56
CA SER A 325 3.34 -1.75 -5.71
C SER A 325 2.46 -2.07 -6.91
N PHE A 326 1.17 -2.18 -6.69
CA PHE A 326 0.13 -2.37 -7.71
C PHE A 326 -1.20 -1.81 -7.19
N GLU A 327 -2.22 -1.74 -8.04
CA GLU A 327 -3.59 -1.41 -7.66
C GLU A 327 -4.51 -2.60 -8.02
N GLY A 328 -5.38 -2.99 -7.10
CA GLY A 328 -6.34 -4.07 -7.32
C GLY A 328 -6.50 -5.02 -6.13
N PRO A 329 -7.34 -6.06 -6.31
CA PRO A 329 -7.66 -7.00 -5.26
C PRO A 329 -6.44 -7.83 -4.85
N LEU A 330 -6.37 -8.18 -3.56
CA LEU A 330 -5.38 -9.08 -3.00
C LEU A 330 -5.98 -10.47 -2.84
N GLU A 331 -5.42 -11.42 -3.58
CA GLU A 331 -5.78 -12.83 -3.47
C GLU A 331 -4.84 -13.56 -2.50
N PRO A 332 -5.35 -14.37 -1.56
CA PRO A 332 -4.55 -15.02 -0.52
C PRO A 332 -3.42 -15.91 -1.06
N ASP A 333 -3.64 -16.51 -2.24
CA ASP A 333 -2.73 -17.51 -2.83
C ASP A 333 -1.63 -16.88 -3.68
N THR A 334 -1.82 -15.65 -4.17
CA THR A 334 -0.87 -14.93 -5.03
C THR A 334 -0.13 -13.80 -4.30
N PHE A 335 -0.61 -13.43 -3.13
CA PHE A 335 -0.07 -12.33 -2.37
C PHE A 335 1.22 -12.71 -1.63
N SER A 336 2.31 -12.00 -1.94
CA SER A 336 3.54 -12.01 -1.14
C SER A 336 3.60 -10.74 -0.31
N PRO A 337 3.33 -10.80 0.99
CA PRO A 337 3.30 -9.61 1.83
C PRO A 337 4.70 -9.00 1.98
N LEU A 338 4.84 -7.74 1.57
CA LEU A 338 6.01 -6.92 1.88
C LEU A 338 5.60 -5.87 2.90
N PRO A 339 6.18 -5.86 4.11
CA PRO A 339 5.83 -4.88 5.11
C PRO A 339 6.22 -3.48 4.63
N LYS A 340 5.27 -2.55 4.69
CA LYS A 340 5.51 -1.14 4.32
C LYS A 340 6.39 -0.44 5.36
N ASN A 341 6.37 -0.93 6.60
CA ASN A 341 7.17 -0.47 7.72
C ASN A 341 7.77 -1.69 8.46
N PRO A 342 8.89 -2.26 7.97
CA PRO A 342 9.44 -3.51 8.50
C PRO A 342 9.92 -3.44 9.96
N LEU A 343 10.41 -2.29 10.44
CA LEU A 343 10.80 -2.13 11.84
C LEU A 343 9.60 -2.17 12.78
N ILE A 344 8.53 -1.43 12.42
CA ILE A 344 7.27 -1.43 13.18
C ILE A 344 6.66 -2.82 13.16
N ALA A 345 6.61 -3.48 11.99
CA ALA A 345 6.09 -4.83 11.85
C ALA A 345 6.86 -5.83 12.73
N SER A 346 8.20 -5.80 12.68
CA SER A 346 9.06 -6.64 13.51
C SER A 346 8.83 -6.41 15.00
N PHE A 347 8.67 -5.14 15.42
CA PHE A 347 8.37 -4.82 16.81
C PHE A 347 7.04 -5.42 17.27
N PHE A 348 5.99 -5.30 16.46
CA PHE A 348 4.67 -5.90 16.73
C PHE A 348 4.73 -7.43 16.79
N VAL A 349 5.57 -8.06 15.95
CA VAL A 349 5.82 -9.51 16.03
C VAL A 349 6.48 -9.87 17.35
N HIS A 350 7.49 -9.12 17.79
CA HIS A 350 8.16 -9.38 19.06
C HIS A 350 7.21 -9.31 20.26
N ILE A 351 6.31 -8.35 20.30
CA ILE A 351 5.35 -8.19 21.39
C ILE A 351 4.08 -9.06 21.24
N GLY A 352 4.00 -9.90 20.19
CA GLY A 352 2.91 -10.84 19.99
C GLY A 352 1.58 -10.24 19.50
N LEU A 353 1.60 -9.02 19.01
CA LEU A 353 0.42 -8.38 18.40
C LEU A 353 0.29 -8.68 16.91
N ALA A 354 1.40 -9.02 16.23
CA ALA A 354 1.42 -9.49 14.85
C ALA A 354 2.03 -10.89 14.77
N GLU A 355 1.71 -11.60 13.72
CA GLU A 355 2.34 -12.88 13.36
C GLU A 355 3.46 -12.67 12.35
N GLU A 356 4.26 -13.71 12.09
CA GLU A 356 5.30 -13.64 11.06
C GLU A 356 4.66 -13.47 9.66
N LEU A 357 5.42 -12.87 8.76
CA LEU A 357 4.97 -12.44 7.44
C LEU A 357 4.12 -13.49 6.68
N GLY A 358 2.90 -13.10 6.31
CA GLY A 358 2.00 -13.86 5.43
C GLY A 358 0.94 -14.70 6.12
N SER A 359 1.02 -14.92 7.43
CA SER A 359 -0.02 -15.67 8.17
C SER A 359 -1.26 -14.83 8.45
N GLY A 360 -1.10 -13.53 8.73
CA GLY A 360 -2.19 -12.63 9.12
C GLY A 360 -3.33 -12.55 8.09
N THR A 361 -3.01 -12.47 6.80
CA THR A 361 -4.03 -12.48 5.74
C THR A 361 -4.79 -13.81 5.70
N ARG A 362 -4.11 -14.94 5.81
CA ARG A 362 -4.74 -16.26 5.86
C ARG A 362 -5.64 -16.43 7.09
N GLU A 363 -5.17 -15.96 8.24
CA GLU A 363 -5.98 -15.95 9.48
C GLU A 363 -7.21 -15.05 9.34
N LEU A 364 -7.09 -13.91 8.66
CA LEU A 364 -8.21 -13.02 8.38
C LEU A 364 -9.28 -13.72 7.52
N PHE A 365 -8.87 -14.38 6.42
CA PHE A 365 -9.78 -15.16 5.57
C PHE A 365 -10.44 -16.31 6.33
N LYS A 366 -9.66 -17.11 7.06
CA LYS A 366 -10.17 -18.22 7.88
C LYS A 366 -11.21 -17.73 8.88
N ASN A 367 -10.89 -16.68 9.65
CA ASN A 367 -11.76 -16.19 10.72
C ASN A 367 -12.97 -15.43 10.16
N SER A 368 -12.89 -14.77 9.01
CA SER A 368 -14.04 -14.18 8.32
C SER A 368 -15.05 -15.24 7.91
N ARG A 369 -14.60 -16.35 7.32
CA ARG A 369 -15.45 -17.51 6.99
C ARG A 369 -16.11 -18.13 8.23
N LEU A 370 -15.35 -18.27 9.33
CA LEU A 370 -15.89 -18.76 10.60
C LEU A 370 -16.92 -17.79 11.21
N TYR A 371 -16.72 -16.49 11.03
CA TYR A 371 -17.55 -15.45 11.63
C TYR A 371 -18.87 -15.24 10.88
N THR A 372 -18.83 -15.21 9.54
CA THR A 372 -20.01 -14.89 8.72
C THR A 372 -20.26 -15.82 7.54
N GLY A 373 -19.38 -16.79 7.27
CA GLY A 373 -19.43 -17.63 6.07
C GLY A 373 -19.01 -16.91 4.79
N ARG A 374 -18.42 -15.70 4.90
CA ARG A 374 -18.00 -14.86 3.76
C ARG A 374 -16.52 -14.56 3.83
N ASP A 375 -15.90 -14.36 2.66
CA ASP A 375 -14.52 -13.91 2.57
C ASP A 375 -14.40 -12.41 2.83
N PRO A 376 -13.26 -11.94 3.33
CA PRO A 376 -12.93 -10.52 3.35
C PRO A 376 -12.57 -10.04 1.95
N GLU A 377 -12.70 -8.73 1.73
CA GLU A 377 -12.26 -8.04 0.53
C GLU A 377 -11.05 -7.19 0.89
N LEU A 378 -9.94 -7.39 0.18
CA LEU A 378 -8.69 -6.64 0.38
C LEU A 378 -8.30 -5.99 -0.95
N GLU A 379 -8.00 -4.70 -0.93
CA GLU A 379 -7.64 -3.91 -2.10
C GLU A 379 -6.33 -3.16 -1.84
N GLU A 380 -5.29 -3.48 -2.62
CA GLU A 380 -4.03 -2.74 -2.61
C GLU A 380 -4.17 -1.52 -3.53
N GLY A 381 -3.61 -0.39 -3.11
CA GLY A 381 -3.62 0.86 -3.85
C GLY A 381 -2.93 1.97 -3.06
N LEU A 382 -2.97 3.21 -3.56
CA LEU A 382 -2.48 4.38 -2.81
C LEU A 382 -3.20 4.54 -1.47
N ILE A 383 -4.44 4.08 -1.41
CA ILE A 383 -5.19 3.83 -0.18
C ILE A 383 -5.44 2.34 -0.13
N PHE A 384 -4.82 1.66 0.82
CA PHE A 384 -5.14 0.28 1.12
C PHE A 384 -6.50 0.20 1.79
N ARG A 385 -7.34 -0.72 1.33
CA ARG A 385 -8.66 -0.99 1.90
C ARG A 385 -8.79 -2.45 2.28
N ALA A 386 -9.41 -2.68 3.43
CA ALA A 386 -9.83 -4.01 3.83
C ALA A 386 -11.27 -3.94 4.33
N PHE A 387 -12.09 -4.89 3.91
CA PHE A 387 -13.48 -5.04 4.37
C PHE A 387 -13.73 -6.47 4.85
N VAL A 388 -14.31 -6.60 6.03
CA VAL A 388 -14.77 -7.87 6.57
C VAL A 388 -16.26 -7.76 6.86
N PRO A 389 -17.11 -8.56 6.20
CA PRO A 389 -18.54 -8.57 6.46
C PRO A 389 -18.82 -9.07 7.88
N THR A 390 -19.82 -8.47 8.58
CA THR A 390 -20.24 -8.90 9.91
C THR A 390 -21.65 -9.48 9.92
N VAL A 391 -22.37 -9.36 8.80
CA VAL A 391 -23.68 -9.97 8.60
C VAL A 391 -23.52 -11.34 7.95
N PRO A 392 -24.11 -12.41 8.50
CA PRO A 392 -24.05 -13.72 7.87
C PRO A 392 -24.67 -13.70 6.48
N ARG A 393 -24.17 -14.57 5.58
CA ARG A 393 -24.84 -14.86 4.33
C ARG A 393 -26.26 -15.35 4.68
N SER A 394 -27.29 -14.65 4.21
CA SER A 394 -28.66 -15.17 4.31
C SER A 394 -28.66 -16.50 3.58
N GLU A 395 -29.04 -17.58 4.27
CA GLU A 395 -29.38 -18.82 3.60
C GLU A 395 -30.46 -18.48 2.58
N GLU A 396 -30.14 -18.61 1.30
CA GLU A 396 -31.13 -18.59 0.25
C GLU A 396 -32.13 -19.74 0.57
N ARG A 397 -33.31 -19.37 1.05
CA ARG A 397 -34.42 -20.29 1.30
C ARG A 397 -35.09 -20.64 -0.03
#